data_43e017698724550341f19cc35e7b38d9
#
_entry.id   43e017698724550341f19cc35e7b38d9
#
_cell.length_a   1.000
_cell.length_b   1.000
_cell.length_c   1.000
_cell.angle_alpha   90.00
_cell.angle_beta   90.00
_cell.angle_gamma   90.00
#
_symmetry.space_group_name_H-M   'P 1'
#
loop_
_entity.id
_entity.type
_entity.pdbx_description
1 polymer ?
#
loop_
_entity_poly.entity_id
_entity_poly.type
_entity_poly.pdbx_seq_one_letter_code
_entity_poly.pdbx_strand_id
1 'polypeptide(L)'
;MLGGGGARGAAQVGVLQALFEAGVDPPTKIVGTSVGALNGSAIAAYPSLAGTMMLREVWVSRQAIEVFRAHPVGMILSGLKRDQVSAFPQQNIRRLIERAQALTGITTFEQLRVPLAVVATDLNAGKPAVFRAGELTPALLASTAIPGLFPTVRIGDREHFDGGVVDNTPLNIAVDDGAKEILAISLMGGGEYAVVPNSLPELIARTLQLSLHHQMLADYEKLRERSRIVVLCPVTSPTATWDMKRDRLDAVMESSRAATAKLLAQRGSRLFRHSGIHYLELQ
;
A
#
# COMPACT_ATOMS: atom_id res chain seq x y z
N MET A 1 4.43 -1.97 9.00
CA MET A 1 3.78 -2.72 7.93
C MET A 1 2.86 -1.81 7.14
N LEU A 2 2.77 -1.98 5.82
CA LEU A 2 2.02 -1.08 4.93
C LEU A 2 1.06 -1.90 4.05
N GLY A 3 -0.25 -1.66 4.22
CA GLY A 3 -1.30 -2.34 3.46
C GLY A 3 -1.50 -1.79 2.05
N GLY A 4 -2.19 -2.57 1.20
CA GLY A 4 -2.60 -2.15 -0.14
C GLY A 4 -3.75 -1.16 -0.15
N GLY A 5 -3.98 -0.45 -1.27
CA GLY A 5 -5.07 0.53 -1.37
C GLY A 5 -5.08 1.46 -2.56
N GLY A 6 -4.27 1.24 -3.60
CA GLY A 6 -4.21 2.10 -4.79
C GLY A 6 -3.81 3.54 -4.44
N ALA A 7 -4.50 4.53 -4.99
CA ALA A 7 -4.23 5.95 -4.75
C ALA A 7 -4.37 6.39 -3.28
N ARG A 8 -5.12 5.62 -2.45
CA ARG A 8 -5.18 5.84 -1.00
C ARG A 8 -3.82 5.70 -0.30
N GLY A 9 -2.83 5.11 -0.96
CA GLY A 9 -1.44 5.06 -0.49
C GLY A 9 -0.82 6.41 -0.19
N ALA A 10 -1.35 7.50 -0.75
CA ALA A 10 -0.97 8.87 -0.38
C ALA A 10 -1.18 9.13 1.13
N ALA A 11 -2.23 8.55 1.76
CA ALA A 11 -2.45 8.67 3.19
C ALA A 11 -1.31 8.06 4.02
N GLN A 12 -0.70 6.96 3.55
CA GLN A 12 0.46 6.37 4.24
C GLN A 12 1.65 7.34 4.30
N VAL A 13 1.84 8.15 3.25
CA VAL A 13 2.91 9.16 3.23
C VAL A 13 2.72 10.16 4.35
N GLY A 14 1.51 10.71 4.51
CA GLY A 14 1.20 11.65 5.59
C GLY A 14 1.37 11.02 6.98
N VAL A 15 0.88 9.78 7.17
CA VAL A 15 1.06 9.04 8.44
C VAL A 15 2.54 8.84 8.75
N LEU A 16 3.33 8.35 7.79
CA LEU A 16 4.77 8.12 7.96
C LEU A 16 5.52 9.42 8.26
N GLN A 17 5.16 10.51 7.58
CA GLN A 17 5.74 11.82 7.84
C GLN A 17 5.49 12.25 9.29
N ALA A 18 4.26 12.18 9.79
CA ALA A 18 3.92 12.55 11.16
C ALA A 18 4.62 11.68 12.21
N LEU A 19 4.81 10.38 11.93
CA LEU A 19 5.55 9.47 12.81
C LEU A 19 7.02 9.89 12.92
N PHE A 20 7.69 10.18 11.81
CA PHE A 20 9.09 10.64 11.84
C PHE A 20 9.23 12.05 12.44
N GLU A 21 8.29 12.98 12.18
CA GLU A 21 8.25 14.30 12.82
C GLU A 21 8.12 14.20 14.35
N ALA A 22 7.40 13.20 14.84
CA ALA A 22 7.25 12.92 16.25
C ALA A 22 8.43 12.15 16.88
N GLY A 23 9.47 11.83 16.10
CA GLY A 23 10.65 11.11 16.57
C GLY A 23 10.42 9.62 16.80
N VAL A 24 9.43 9.01 16.13
CA VAL A 24 9.28 7.56 16.13
C VAL A 24 10.45 6.93 15.39
N ASP A 25 11.08 5.95 16.01
CA ASP A 25 12.26 5.26 15.46
C ASP A 25 11.95 4.61 14.11
N PRO A 26 12.95 4.56 13.20
CA PRO A 26 12.82 3.81 11.97
C PRO A 26 12.47 2.35 12.20
N PRO A 27 11.66 1.73 11.33
CA PRO A 27 11.33 0.31 11.44
C PRO A 27 12.58 -0.56 11.23
N THR A 28 12.67 -1.67 11.95
CA THR A 28 13.73 -2.67 11.77
C THR A 28 13.45 -3.60 10.59
N LYS A 29 12.20 -3.68 10.14
CA LYS A 29 11.74 -4.44 8.98
C LYS A 29 10.44 -3.85 8.43
N ILE A 30 10.27 -3.91 7.13
CA ILE A 30 9.04 -3.49 6.46
C ILE A 30 8.43 -4.68 5.74
N VAL A 31 7.10 -4.84 5.86
CA VAL A 31 6.29 -5.76 5.04
C VAL A 31 5.25 -4.91 4.32
N GLY A 32 5.14 -5.07 3.01
CA GLY A 32 4.23 -4.24 2.21
C GLY A 32 3.48 -5.03 1.14
N THR A 33 2.23 -4.66 0.92
CA THR A 33 1.35 -5.19 -0.13
C THR A 33 0.94 -4.06 -1.07
N SER A 34 0.99 -4.30 -2.40
CA SER A 34 0.50 -3.36 -3.41
C SER A 34 1.17 -1.98 -3.27
N VAL A 35 0.38 -0.90 -3.18
CA VAL A 35 0.91 0.44 -2.92
C VAL A 35 1.74 0.52 -1.63
N GLY A 36 1.42 -0.31 -0.63
CA GLY A 36 2.22 -0.42 0.58
C GLY A 36 3.62 -1.00 0.32
N ALA A 37 3.78 -1.86 -0.69
CA ALA A 37 5.09 -2.33 -1.13
C ALA A 37 5.88 -1.21 -1.84
N LEU A 38 5.23 -0.38 -2.66
CA LEU A 38 5.86 0.79 -3.29
C LEU A 38 6.34 1.80 -2.24
N ASN A 39 5.46 2.20 -1.33
CA ASN A 39 5.81 3.13 -0.25
C ASN A 39 6.87 2.51 0.68
N GLY A 40 6.71 1.22 0.99
CA GLY A 40 7.65 0.46 1.81
C GLY A 40 9.05 0.41 1.20
N SER A 41 9.17 0.23 -0.10
CA SER A 41 10.48 0.21 -0.78
C SER A 41 11.20 1.56 -0.69
N ALA A 42 10.46 2.68 -0.84
CA ALA A 42 11.02 4.02 -0.70
C ALA A 42 11.49 4.31 0.73
N ILE A 43 10.69 3.93 1.74
CA ILE A 43 11.06 4.10 3.15
C ILE A 43 12.17 3.12 3.56
N ALA A 44 12.19 1.90 3.02
CA ALA A 44 13.29 0.96 3.26
C ALA A 44 14.62 1.47 2.70
N ALA A 45 14.58 2.21 1.59
CA ALA A 45 15.74 2.89 1.03
C ALA A 45 16.23 4.05 1.90
N TYR A 46 15.31 4.89 2.40
CA TYR A 46 15.61 6.08 3.21
C TYR A 46 14.63 6.17 4.41
N PRO A 47 14.89 5.44 5.51
CA PRO A 47 14.00 5.36 6.67
C PRO A 47 14.10 6.60 7.56
N SER A 48 13.60 7.73 7.06
CA SER A 48 13.70 9.04 7.71
C SER A 48 12.63 10.02 7.22
N LEU A 49 12.51 11.16 7.90
CA LEU A 49 11.68 12.27 7.44
C LEU A 49 12.05 12.71 6.01
N ALA A 50 13.34 12.79 5.67
CA ALA A 50 13.76 13.11 4.32
C ALA A 50 13.26 12.08 3.28
N GLY A 51 13.25 10.78 3.64
CA GLY A 51 12.68 9.73 2.79
C GLY A 51 11.18 9.90 2.55
N THR A 52 10.42 10.35 3.55
CA THR A 52 8.98 10.64 3.35
C THR A 52 8.76 11.84 2.45
N MET A 53 9.62 12.85 2.51
CA MET A 53 9.56 14.02 1.60
C MET A 53 9.86 13.61 0.16
N MET A 54 10.88 12.77 -0.06
CA MET A 54 11.15 12.20 -1.39
C MET A 54 9.97 11.37 -1.90
N LEU A 55 9.36 10.55 -1.04
CA LEU A 55 8.19 9.75 -1.39
C LEU A 55 7.00 10.64 -1.76
N ARG A 56 6.78 11.76 -1.05
CA ARG A 56 5.76 12.76 -1.40
C ARG A 56 5.99 13.31 -2.81
N GLU A 57 7.22 13.67 -3.17
CA GLU A 57 7.55 14.13 -4.53
C GLU A 57 7.26 13.08 -5.61
N VAL A 58 7.52 11.79 -5.31
CA VAL A 58 7.16 10.69 -6.21
C VAL A 58 5.65 10.63 -6.42
N TRP A 59 4.85 10.77 -5.35
CA TRP A 59 3.39 10.72 -5.40
C TRP A 59 2.76 11.84 -6.24
N VAL A 60 3.32 13.05 -6.21
CA VAL A 60 2.82 14.18 -7.01
C VAL A 60 3.50 14.30 -8.37
N SER A 61 4.34 13.34 -8.74
CA SER A 61 5.03 13.30 -10.03
C SER A 61 4.06 12.98 -11.18
N ARG A 62 4.46 13.35 -12.39
CA ARG A 62 3.71 13.00 -13.61
C ARG A 62 3.54 11.49 -13.75
N GLN A 63 4.57 10.71 -13.41
CA GLN A 63 4.53 9.25 -13.49
C GLN A 63 3.45 8.66 -12.59
N ALA A 64 3.31 9.17 -11.36
CA ALA A 64 2.27 8.72 -10.44
C ALA A 64 0.86 9.05 -10.97
N ILE A 65 0.65 10.29 -11.43
CA ILE A 65 -0.63 10.76 -11.98
C ILE A 65 -1.04 9.95 -13.22
N GLU A 66 -0.08 9.48 -14.00
CA GLU A 66 -0.32 8.69 -15.21
C GLU A 66 -0.57 7.19 -14.94
N VAL A 67 -0.39 6.68 -13.71
CA VAL A 67 -0.57 5.24 -13.39
C VAL A 67 -1.92 4.71 -13.86
N PHE A 68 -3.01 5.41 -13.55
CA PHE A 68 -4.37 5.03 -13.94
C PHE A 68 -4.88 5.79 -15.19
N ARG A 69 -3.97 6.35 -15.98
CA ARG A 69 -4.35 7.02 -17.22
C ARG A 69 -4.59 5.97 -18.31
N ALA A 70 -5.85 5.71 -18.60
CA ALA A 70 -6.23 4.84 -19.70
C ALA A 70 -5.92 5.50 -21.06
N HIS A 71 -5.36 4.73 -22.01
CA HIS A 71 -5.39 5.09 -23.41
C HIS A 71 -6.74 4.64 -23.99
N PRO A 72 -7.65 5.57 -24.40
CA PRO A 72 -8.99 5.19 -24.83
C PRO A 72 -8.99 4.20 -26.00
N VAL A 73 -8.01 4.27 -26.89
CA VAL A 73 -7.84 3.33 -28.01
C VAL A 73 -7.42 1.93 -27.52
N GLY A 74 -6.63 1.84 -26.45
CA GLY A 74 -6.21 0.57 -25.85
C GLY A 74 -7.36 -0.19 -25.22
N MET A 75 -8.29 0.48 -24.57
CA MET A 75 -9.49 -0.13 -23.96
C MET A 75 -10.43 -0.74 -25.00
N ILE A 76 -10.61 -0.11 -26.16
CA ILE A 76 -11.49 -0.62 -27.24
C ILE A 76 -10.83 -1.85 -27.89
N LEU A 77 -9.51 -1.84 -28.08
CA LEU A 77 -8.77 -2.93 -28.72
C LEU A 77 -8.52 -4.11 -27.76
N SER A 78 -8.40 -3.88 -26.45
CA SER A 78 -8.23 -4.95 -25.47
C SER A 78 -9.51 -5.76 -25.24
N GLY A 79 -10.69 -5.15 -25.38
CA GLY A 79 -11.96 -5.86 -25.36
C GLY A 79 -12.19 -6.81 -26.55
N LEU A 80 -11.42 -6.63 -27.64
CA LEU A 80 -11.49 -7.45 -28.86
C LEU A 80 -10.42 -8.55 -28.96
N LYS A 81 -9.36 -8.48 -28.14
CA LYS A 81 -8.30 -9.50 -28.09
C LYS A 81 -8.46 -10.35 -26.83
N ARG A 82 -8.71 -11.65 -27.03
CA ARG A 82 -8.84 -12.67 -25.97
C ARG A 82 -7.61 -12.74 -25.01
N ASP A 83 -6.47 -12.16 -25.40
CA ASP A 83 -5.18 -12.30 -24.69
C ASP A 83 -4.80 -11.11 -23.81
N GLN A 84 -5.64 -10.04 -23.72
CA GLN A 84 -5.36 -8.90 -22.84
C GLN A 84 -6.49 -8.66 -21.83
N VAL A 85 -6.31 -9.25 -20.66
CA VAL A 85 -7.25 -9.17 -19.52
C VAL A 85 -6.95 -7.95 -18.61
N SER A 86 -6.45 -6.83 -19.17
CA SER A 86 -6.06 -5.67 -18.36
C SER A 86 -6.44 -4.34 -18.99
N ALA A 87 -6.94 -3.40 -18.15
CA ALA A 87 -7.37 -2.07 -18.58
C ALA A 87 -6.20 -1.08 -18.79
N PHE A 88 -5.09 -1.26 -18.08
CA PHE A 88 -3.94 -0.35 -18.11
C PHE A 88 -2.65 -1.07 -18.46
N PRO A 89 -1.72 -0.43 -19.18
CA PRO A 89 -0.43 -1.01 -19.49
C PRO A 89 0.44 -1.05 -18.21
N GLN A 90 1.11 -2.17 -17.97
CA GLN A 90 2.06 -2.34 -16.86
C GLN A 90 3.18 -1.29 -16.88
N GLN A 91 3.48 -0.75 -18.07
CA GLN A 91 4.51 0.27 -18.26
C GLN A 91 4.29 1.54 -17.41
N ASN A 92 3.04 1.87 -17.08
CA ASN A 92 2.76 3.04 -16.24
C ASN A 92 3.31 2.86 -14.81
N ILE A 93 3.05 1.70 -14.19
CA ILE A 93 3.63 1.39 -12.86
C ILE A 93 5.14 1.21 -12.94
N ARG A 94 5.64 0.56 -14.00
CA ARG A 94 7.10 0.40 -14.21
C ARG A 94 7.81 1.75 -14.21
N ARG A 95 7.32 2.75 -14.94
CA ARG A 95 7.89 4.11 -14.96
C ARG A 95 7.90 4.79 -13.58
N LEU A 96 6.85 4.52 -12.76
CA LEU A 96 6.81 5.04 -11.39
C LEU A 96 7.90 4.39 -10.52
N ILE A 97 8.08 3.07 -10.63
CA ILE A 97 9.14 2.33 -9.93
C ILE A 97 10.52 2.82 -10.38
N GLU A 98 10.75 2.93 -11.69
CA GLU A 98 12.01 3.44 -12.28
C GLU A 98 12.31 4.88 -11.80
N ARG A 99 11.27 5.73 -11.67
CA ARG A 99 11.43 7.07 -11.10
C ARG A 99 11.88 7.05 -9.65
N ALA A 100 11.31 6.19 -8.82
CA ALA A 100 11.71 6.02 -7.42
C ALA A 100 13.15 5.46 -7.32
N GLN A 101 13.48 4.48 -8.15
CA GLN A 101 14.84 3.92 -8.22
C GLN A 101 15.88 4.95 -8.70
N ALA A 102 15.54 5.79 -9.68
CA ALA A 102 16.42 6.86 -10.13
C ALA A 102 16.71 7.91 -9.03
N LEU A 103 15.76 8.15 -8.12
CA LEU A 103 15.97 9.06 -6.98
C LEU A 103 16.80 8.42 -5.87
N THR A 104 16.70 7.13 -5.69
CA THR A 104 17.35 6.41 -4.58
C THR A 104 18.67 5.75 -4.97
N GLY A 105 18.87 5.44 -6.25
CA GLY A 105 19.98 4.61 -6.74
C GLY A 105 19.85 3.11 -6.36
N ILE A 106 18.69 2.68 -5.82
CA ILE A 106 18.47 1.35 -5.26
C ILE A 106 17.56 0.55 -6.20
N THR A 107 18.02 -0.63 -6.63
CA THR A 107 17.31 -1.51 -7.56
C THR A 107 17.06 -2.92 -7.02
N THR A 108 17.77 -3.32 -5.94
CA THR A 108 17.66 -4.65 -5.35
C THR A 108 17.29 -4.58 -3.86
N PHE A 109 16.75 -5.68 -3.33
CA PHE A 109 16.41 -5.79 -1.90
C PHE A 109 17.64 -5.65 -1.01
N GLU A 110 18.80 -6.16 -1.44
CA GLU A 110 20.05 -6.18 -0.68
C GLU A 110 20.64 -4.77 -0.50
N GLN A 111 20.29 -3.84 -1.35
CA GLN A 111 20.74 -2.45 -1.28
C GLN A 111 19.91 -1.61 -0.29
N LEU A 112 18.76 -2.12 0.16
CA LEU A 112 17.89 -1.41 1.08
C LEU A 112 18.52 -1.28 2.48
N ARG A 113 18.33 -0.13 3.13
CA ARG A 113 18.83 0.10 4.50
C ARG A 113 18.02 -0.65 5.55
N VAL A 114 16.75 -0.91 5.26
CA VAL A 114 15.84 -1.70 6.09
C VAL A 114 15.35 -2.90 5.30
N PRO A 115 15.42 -4.13 5.83
CA PRO A 115 14.87 -5.30 5.18
C PRO A 115 13.40 -5.10 4.78
N LEU A 116 13.07 -5.44 3.53
CA LEU A 116 11.73 -5.35 2.96
C LEU A 116 11.22 -6.74 2.57
N ALA A 117 9.96 -7.02 2.88
CA ALA A 117 9.21 -8.12 2.31
C ALA A 117 8.07 -7.55 1.45
N VAL A 118 8.05 -7.90 0.17
CA VAL A 118 7.02 -7.52 -0.79
C VAL A 118 6.06 -8.69 -0.97
N VAL A 119 4.77 -8.44 -0.74
CA VAL A 119 3.74 -9.48 -0.81
C VAL A 119 2.97 -9.37 -2.12
N ALA A 120 2.93 -10.47 -2.87
CA ALA A 120 2.08 -10.66 -4.04
C ALA A 120 1.21 -11.91 -3.84
N THR A 121 0.34 -12.20 -4.79
CA THR A 121 -0.43 -13.45 -4.84
C THR A 121 0.13 -14.36 -5.92
N ASP A 122 0.47 -15.60 -5.57
CA ASP A 122 0.74 -16.68 -6.54
C ASP A 122 -0.60 -17.15 -7.13
N LEU A 123 -0.81 -16.88 -8.41
CA LEU A 123 -2.07 -17.21 -9.09
C LEU A 123 -2.31 -18.73 -9.16
N ASN A 124 -1.24 -19.50 -9.28
CA ASN A 124 -1.34 -20.95 -9.42
C ASN A 124 -1.62 -21.65 -8.09
N ALA A 125 -1.02 -21.13 -6.99
CA ALA A 125 -1.18 -21.72 -5.66
C ALA A 125 -2.35 -21.11 -4.86
N GLY A 126 -2.83 -19.92 -5.23
CA GLY A 126 -3.84 -19.18 -4.45
C GLY A 126 -3.34 -18.78 -3.07
N LYS A 127 -2.04 -18.49 -2.92
CA LYS A 127 -1.38 -18.19 -1.64
C LYS A 127 -0.52 -16.94 -1.75
N PRO A 128 -0.16 -16.29 -0.63
CA PRO A 128 0.81 -15.21 -0.63
C PRO A 128 2.17 -15.69 -1.18
N ALA A 129 2.74 -14.92 -2.11
CA ALA A 129 4.13 -15.01 -2.55
C ALA A 129 4.90 -13.85 -1.93
N VAL A 130 5.96 -14.13 -1.18
CA VAL A 130 6.71 -13.12 -0.42
C VAL A 130 8.13 -13.01 -0.94
N PHE A 131 8.45 -11.87 -1.53
CA PHE A 131 9.78 -11.58 -2.10
C PHE A 131 10.62 -10.78 -1.10
N ARG A 132 11.87 -11.19 -0.90
CA ARG A 132 12.80 -10.59 0.08
C ARG A 132 14.20 -10.40 -0.46
N ALA A 133 14.48 -10.83 -1.70
CA ALA A 133 15.81 -10.82 -2.29
C ALA A 133 15.74 -10.62 -3.82
N GLY A 134 16.85 -10.19 -4.40
CA GLY A 134 17.01 -9.95 -5.83
C GLY A 134 16.46 -8.59 -6.28
N GLU A 135 16.01 -8.51 -7.52
CA GLU A 135 15.52 -7.25 -8.10
C GLU A 135 14.17 -6.82 -7.52
N LEU A 136 14.06 -5.53 -7.15
CA LEU A 136 12.84 -4.94 -6.62
C LEU A 136 11.74 -4.82 -7.68
N THR A 137 12.10 -4.47 -8.92
CA THR A 137 11.11 -4.15 -9.96
C THR A 137 10.13 -5.28 -10.24
N PRO A 138 10.54 -6.55 -10.48
CA PRO A 138 9.60 -7.64 -10.70
C PRO A 138 8.66 -7.87 -9.52
N ALA A 139 9.18 -7.84 -8.30
CA ALA A 139 8.40 -8.04 -7.07
C ALA A 139 7.35 -6.92 -6.86
N LEU A 140 7.75 -5.66 -7.06
CA LEU A 140 6.86 -4.51 -6.95
C LEU A 140 5.78 -4.51 -8.04
N LEU A 141 6.12 -4.88 -9.28
CA LEU A 141 5.16 -5.04 -10.37
C LEU A 141 4.15 -6.15 -10.06
N ALA A 142 4.61 -7.30 -9.55
CA ALA A 142 3.74 -8.39 -9.14
C ALA A 142 2.78 -7.96 -8.02
N SER A 143 3.33 -7.32 -6.98
CA SER A 143 2.55 -6.86 -5.83
C SER A 143 1.48 -5.80 -6.18
N THR A 144 1.66 -5.06 -7.28
CA THR A 144 0.76 -3.98 -7.73
C THR A 144 -0.09 -4.35 -8.95
N ALA A 145 -0.02 -5.59 -9.41
CA ALA A 145 -0.78 -6.08 -10.55
C ALA A 145 -2.24 -6.36 -10.18
N ILE A 146 -3.03 -5.29 -9.96
CA ILE A 146 -4.45 -5.40 -9.58
C ILE A 146 -5.24 -6.15 -10.68
N PRO A 147 -5.94 -7.26 -10.34
CA PRO A 147 -6.70 -8.04 -11.31
C PRO A 147 -7.69 -7.20 -12.12
N GLY A 148 -7.71 -7.40 -13.43
CA GLY A 148 -8.53 -6.65 -14.37
C GLY A 148 -8.01 -5.25 -14.73
N LEU A 149 -7.10 -4.67 -13.91
CA LEU A 149 -6.52 -3.35 -14.20
C LEU A 149 -5.13 -3.46 -14.81
N PHE A 150 -4.28 -4.31 -14.26
CA PHE A 150 -2.93 -4.55 -14.76
C PHE A 150 -2.73 -6.03 -15.11
N PRO A 151 -1.84 -6.34 -16.08
CA PRO A 151 -1.53 -7.74 -16.41
C PRO A 151 -0.82 -8.42 -15.25
N THR A 152 -0.94 -9.75 -15.17
CA THR A 152 -0.15 -10.58 -14.27
C THR A 152 1.34 -10.45 -14.56
N VAL A 153 2.17 -10.83 -13.59
CA VAL A 153 3.62 -10.76 -13.70
C VAL A 153 4.21 -12.15 -13.51
N ARG A 154 4.94 -12.63 -14.53
CA ARG A 154 5.68 -13.87 -14.44
C ARG A 154 7.01 -13.69 -13.73
N ILE A 155 7.20 -14.43 -12.63
CA ILE A 155 8.47 -14.52 -11.91
C ILE A 155 8.84 -16.00 -11.79
N GLY A 156 9.93 -16.39 -12.43
CA GLY A 156 10.26 -17.81 -12.61
C GLY A 156 9.22 -18.52 -13.48
N ASP A 157 8.68 -19.60 -13.00
CA ASP A 157 7.65 -20.44 -13.67
C ASP A 157 6.22 -20.10 -13.24
N ARG A 158 6.02 -19.11 -12.35
CA ARG A 158 4.74 -18.76 -11.75
C ARG A 158 4.22 -17.39 -12.16
N GLU A 159 2.89 -17.29 -12.26
CA GLU A 159 2.19 -16.04 -12.49
C GLU A 159 1.76 -15.42 -11.16
N HIS A 160 1.96 -14.10 -11.05
CA HIS A 160 1.64 -13.36 -9.84
C HIS A 160 0.74 -12.16 -10.16
N PHE A 161 -0.06 -11.78 -9.17
CA PHE A 161 -0.85 -10.56 -9.20
C PHE A 161 -0.90 -9.91 -7.80
N ASP A 162 -1.63 -8.80 -7.67
CA ASP A 162 -1.67 -7.98 -6.46
C ASP A 162 -1.88 -8.82 -5.18
N GLY A 163 -1.01 -8.61 -4.21
CA GLY A 163 -1.04 -9.31 -2.94
C GLY A 163 -2.30 -9.05 -2.12
N GLY A 164 -2.98 -7.93 -2.37
CA GLY A 164 -4.20 -7.55 -1.69
C GLY A 164 -5.36 -8.53 -1.85
N VAL A 165 -5.30 -9.41 -2.84
CA VAL A 165 -6.33 -10.44 -3.03
C VAL A 165 -6.31 -11.49 -1.92
N VAL A 166 -5.13 -11.89 -1.44
CA VAL A 166 -4.99 -12.93 -0.40
C VAL A 166 -4.55 -12.37 0.95
N ASP A 167 -3.76 -11.29 0.97
CA ASP A 167 -3.25 -10.70 2.23
C ASP A 167 -2.96 -9.20 2.04
N ASN A 168 -4.01 -8.39 2.16
CA ASN A 168 -3.90 -6.94 1.93
C ASN A 168 -3.16 -6.20 3.04
N THR A 169 -3.31 -6.66 4.28
CA THR A 169 -2.65 -6.11 5.47
C THR A 169 -1.88 -7.25 6.15
N PRO A 170 -0.65 -7.60 5.67
CA PRO A 170 0.00 -8.88 5.90
C PRO A 170 0.55 -9.05 7.34
N LEU A 171 -0.36 -8.99 8.34
CA LEU A 171 -0.06 -9.16 9.76
C LEU A 171 0.53 -10.55 10.04
N ASN A 172 -0.03 -11.59 9.40
CA ASN A 172 0.46 -12.96 9.56
C ASN A 172 1.92 -13.08 9.17
N ILE A 173 2.31 -12.50 8.02
CA ILE A 173 3.69 -12.55 7.50
C ILE A 173 4.65 -11.86 8.47
N ALA A 174 4.27 -10.69 9.03
CA ALA A 174 5.11 -9.98 9.99
C ALA A 174 5.30 -10.79 11.29
N VAL A 175 4.23 -11.41 11.82
CA VAL A 175 4.28 -12.23 13.03
C VAL A 175 5.09 -13.51 12.81
N ASP A 176 4.90 -14.18 11.67
CA ASP A 176 5.64 -15.41 11.34
C ASP A 176 7.12 -15.13 11.05
N ASP A 177 7.45 -13.92 10.59
CA ASP A 177 8.82 -13.40 10.51
C ASP A 177 9.41 -12.99 11.89
N GLY A 178 8.69 -13.23 13.00
CA GLY A 178 9.15 -13.03 14.36
C GLY A 178 8.96 -11.64 14.96
N ALA A 179 8.21 -10.75 14.28
CA ALA A 179 7.94 -9.41 14.80
C ALA A 179 7.18 -9.49 16.13
N LYS A 180 7.70 -8.81 17.19
CA LYS A 180 7.05 -8.69 18.50
C LYS A 180 6.23 -7.41 18.63
N GLU A 181 6.57 -6.40 17.85
CA GLU A 181 5.89 -5.12 17.79
C GLU A 181 5.63 -4.77 16.33
N ILE A 182 4.39 -4.50 16.01
CA ILE A 182 3.96 -4.20 14.67
C ILE A 182 3.20 -2.88 14.66
N LEU A 183 3.70 -1.90 13.91
CA LEU A 183 2.95 -0.73 13.51
C LEU A 183 2.45 -0.96 12.09
N ALA A 184 1.15 -1.05 11.91
CA ALA A 184 0.49 -1.27 10.64
C ALA A 184 -0.25 0.00 10.19
N ILE A 185 -0.15 0.33 8.90
CA ILE A 185 -0.98 1.36 8.27
C ILE A 185 -1.88 0.66 7.27
N SER A 186 -3.16 0.49 7.63
CA SER A 186 -4.20 -0.13 6.81
C SER A 186 -5.00 0.92 6.07
N LEU A 187 -5.10 0.79 4.74
CA LEU A 187 -5.88 1.70 3.89
C LEU A 187 -7.31 1.22 3.65
N MET A 188 -7.68 0.08 4.25
CA MET A 188 -9.02 -0.50 4.15
C MET A 188 -9.88 -0.12 5.37
N GLY A 189 -9.60 1.03 5.99
CA GLY A 189 -10.29 1.49 7.18
C GLY A 189 -11.80 1.36 7.05
N GLY A 190 -12.41 0.74 8.06
CA GLY A 190 -13.85 0.71 8.24
C GLY A 190 -14.32 2.09 8.67
N GLY A 191 -15.38 2.57 8.10
CA GLY A 191 -16.06 3.79 8.49
C GLY A 191 -17.48 3.72 7.94
N GLU A 192 -18.40 4.41 8.61
CA GLU A 192 -19.68 4.70 7.99
C GLU A 192 -19.41 5.66 6.82
N TYR A 193 -19.81 5.25 5.62
CA TYR A 193 -19.80 6.14 4.48
C TYR A 193 -21.20 6.73 4.34
N ALA A 194 -21.26 8.04 4.39
CA ALA A 194 -22.52 8.77 4.23
C ALA A 194 -23.15 8.60 2.83
N VAL A 195 -22.38 8.08 1.86
CA VAL A 195 -22.82 7.93 0.47
C VAL A 195 -22.89 6.45 0.12
N VAL A 196 -24.07 5.98 -0.25
CA VAL A 196 -24.26 4.65 -0.81
C VAL A 196 -23.69 4.61 -2.23
N PRO A 197 -22.89 3.58 -2.63
CA PRO A 197 -22.41 3.45 -3.99
C PRO A 197 -23.56 3.48 -5.00
N ASN A 198 -23.45 4.31 -6.02
CA ASN A 198 -24.49 4.48 -7.04
C ASN A 198 -24.12 3.89 -8.41
N SER A 199 -22.97 3.25 -8.50
CA SER A 199 -22.49 2.55 -9.71
C SER A 199 -21.92 1.18 -9.36
N LEU A 200 -21.97 0.26 -10.34
CA LEU A 200 -21.42 -1.10 -10.16
C LEU A 200 -19.92 -1.10 -9.79
N PRO A 201 -19.04 -0.30 -10.42
CA PRO A 201 -17.65 -0.24 -10.02
C PRO A 201 -17.45 0.23 -8.58
N GLU A 202 -18.21 1.23 -8.13
CA GLU A 202 -18.15 1.71 -6.74
C GLU A 202 -18.64 0.65 -5.75
N LEU A 203 -19.72 -0.07 -6.08
CA LEU A 203 -20.22 -1.16 -5.25
C LEU A 203 -19.20 -2.28 -5.12
N ILE A 204 -18.56 -2.69 -6.22
CA ILE A 204 -17.50 -3.70 -6.22
C ILE A 204 -16.33 -3.23 -5.36
N ALA A 205 -15.86 -1.99 -5.56
CA ALA A 205 -14.76 -1.42 -4.78
C ALA A 205 -15.08 -1.37 -3.28
N ARG A 206 -16.33 -1.01 -2.92
CA ARG A 206 -16.78 -0.98 -1.53
C ARG A 206 -16.88 -2.37 -0.93
N THR A 207 -17.42 -3.33 -1.66
CA THR A 207 -17.52 -4.73 -1.21
C THR A 207 -16.14 -5.32 -0.95
N LEU A 208 -15.20 -5.10 -1.86
CA LEU A 208 -13.82 -5.54 -1.69
C LEU A 208 -13.17 -4.88 -0.47
N GLN A 209 -13.35 -3.58 -0.30
CA GLN A 209 -12.82 -2.84 0.85
C GLN A 209 -13.35 -3.40 2.17
N LEU A 210 -14.65 -3.67 2.26
CA LEU A 210 -15.27 -4.28 3.45
C LEU A 210 -14.69 -5.67 3.73
N SER A 211 -14.57 -6.52 2.70
CA SER A 211 -13.99 -7.86 2.84
C SER A 211 -12.55 -7.80 3.36
N LEU A 212 -11.71 -6.95 2.77
CA LEU A 212 -10.31 -6.80 3.19
C LEU A 212 -10.17 -6.18 4.59
N HIS A 213 -11.09 -5.28 4.96
CA HIS A 213 -11.14 -4.75 6.32
C HIS A 213 -11.49 -5.83 7.35
N HIS A 214 -12.51 -6.63 7.08
CA HIS A 214 -12.88 -7.75 7.95
C HIS A 214 -11.79 -8.80 8.05
N GLN A 215 -11.08 -9.10 6.96
CA GLN A 215 -9.90 -9.98 7.00
C GLN A 215 -8.84 -9.42 7.96
N MET A 216 -8.48 -8.14 7.85
CA MET A 216 -7.53 -7.49 8.74
C MET A 216 -7.96 -7.55 10.21
N LEU A 217 -9.26 -7.31 10.49
CA LEU A 217 -9.80 -7.41 11.86
C LEU A 217 -9.66 -8.84 12.42
N ALA A 218 -9.99 -9.86 11.62
CA ALA A 218 -9.87 -11.26 12.02
C ALA A 218 -8.40 -11.65 12.29
N ASP A 219 -7.47 -11.22 11.44
CA ASP A 219 -6.04 -11.44 11.64
C ASP A 219 -5.52 -10.70 12.87
N TYR A 220 -5.94 -9.45 13.08
CA TYR A 220 -5.59 -8.69 14.28
C TYR A 220 -6.03 -9.42 15.55
N GLU A 221 -7.29 -9.85 15.66
CA GLU A 221 -7.79 -10.57 16.83
C GLU A 221 -7.03 -11.87 17.08
N LYS A 222 -6.69 -12.61 16.04
CA LYS A 222 -5.92 -13.86 16.14
C LYS A 222 -4.47 -13.65 16.58
N LEU A 223 -3.85 -12.52 16.19
CA LEU A 223 -2.41 -12.32 16.34
C LEU A 223 -2.01 -11.39 17.48
N ARG A 224 -2.92 -10.59 18.04
CA ARG A 224 -2.63 -9.60 19.09
C ARG A 224 -2.13 -10.21 20.41
N GLU A 225 -2.32 -11.51 20.64
CA GLU A 225 -1.77 -12.24 21.78
C GLU A 225 -0.33 -12.73 21.50
N ARG A 226 0.10 -12.82 20.25
CA ARG A 226 1.44 -13.26 19.82
C ARG A 226 2.41 -12.09 19.65
N SER A 227 1.87 -10.91 19.30
CA SER A 227 2.63 -9.71 19.00
C SER A 227 1.82 -8.47 19.38
N ARG A 228 2.50 -7.43 19.86
CA ARG A 228 1.87 -6.13 20.07
C ARG A 228 1.61 -5.46 18.72
N ILE A 229 0.35 -5.23 18.38
CA ILE A 229 -0.06 -4.72 17.06
C ILE A 229 -0.81 -3.41 17.23
N VAL A 230 -0.27 -2.34 16.68
CA VAL A 230 -0.94 -1.04 16.55
C VAL A 230 -1.29 -0.82 15.09
N VAL A 231 -2.57 -0.64 14.79
CA VAL A 231 -3.04 -0.38 13.43
C VAL A 231 -3.55 1.05 13.34
N LEU A 232 -3.00 1.82 12.43
CA LEU A 232 -3.48 3.14 12.04
C LEU A 232 -4.29 3.00 10.76
N CYS A 233 -5.54 3.44 10.79
CA CYS A 233 -6.49 3.34 9.68
C CYS A 233 -6.93 4.73 9.21
N PRO A 234 -6.25 5.38 8.26
CA PRO A 234 -6.76 6.58 7.62
C PRO A 234 -8.09 6.28 6.93
N VAL A 235 -9.15 7.00 7.34
CA VAL A 235 -10.50 6.84 6.78
C VAL A 235 -10.59 7.68 5.51
N THR A 236 -10.49 7.03 4.36
CA THR A 236 -10.55 7.65 3.03
C THR A 236 -11.81 7.23 2.28
N SER A 237 -12.32 8.09 1.41
CA SER A 237 -13.46 7.73 0.53
C SER A 237 -13.15 6.52 -0.35
N PRO A 238 -14.11 5.63 -0.63
CA PRO A 238 -13.93 4.52 -1.58
C PRO A 238 -13.50 4.98 -2.98
N THR A 239 -14.00 6.13 -3.44
CA THR A 239 -13.63 6.72 -4.73
C THR A 239 -12.18 7.20 -4.80
N ALA A 240 -11.55 7.43 -3.64
CA ALA A 240 -10.14 7.82 -3.56
C ALA A 240 -9.17 6.73 -4.08
N THR A 241 -9.62 5.49 -4.29
CA THR A 241 -8.77 4.39 -4.80
C THR A 241 -8.16 4.70 -6.18
N TRP A 242 -8.85 5.50 -7.00
CA TRP A 242 -8.48 5.81 -8.38
C TRP A 242 -8.19 7.28 -8.63
N ASP A 243 -8.37 8.14 -7.62
CA ASP A 243 -8.21 9.59 -7.77
C ASP A 243 -6.75 10.00 -7.60
N MET A 244 -6.04 10.12 -8.73
CA MET A 244 -4.64 10.52 -8.80
C MET A 244 -4.46 12.02 -9.12
N LYS A 245 -5.45 12.86 -8.87
CA LYS A 245 -5.30 14.31 -9.04
C LYS A 245 -4.35 14.86 -7.98
N ARG A 246 -3.41 15.68 -8.41
CA ARG A 246 -2.33 16.21 -7.55
C ARG A 246 -2.84 16.91 -6.30
N ASP A 247 -3.80 17.80 -6.44
CA ASP A 247 -4.44 18.53 -5.35
C ASP A 247 -5.11 17.60 -4.33
N ARG A 248 -5.76 16.53 -4.83
CA ARG A 248 -6.36 15.49 -3.98
C ARG A 248 -5.32 14.67 -3.23
N LEU A 249 -4.26 14.27 -3.91
CA LEU A 249 -3.16 13.52 -3.28
C LEU A 249 -2.48 14.36 -2.19
N ASP A 250 -2.18 15.64 -2.48
CA ASP A 250 -1.61 16.57 -1.50
C ASP A 250 -2.54 16.77 -0.30
N ALA A 251 -3.85 16.95 -0.51
CA ALA A 251 -4.84 17.10 0.55
C ALA A 251 -4.91 15.84 1.43
N VAL A 252 -4.91 14.64 0.84
CA VAL A 252 -4.95 13.38 1.59
C VAL A 252 -3.67 13.19 2.41
N MET A 253 -2.49 13.49 1.86
CA MET A 253 -1.22 13.43 2.59
C MET A 253 -1.22 14.37 3.80
N GLU A 254 -1.63 15.62 3.59
CA GLU A 254 -1.64 16.62 4.67
C GLU A 254 -2.67 16.31 5.76
N SER A 255 -3.89 15.92 5.35
CA SER A 255 -4.96 15.54 6.29
C SER A 255 -4.57 14.31 7.12
N SER A 256 -3.93 13.31 6.50
CA SER A 256 -3.43 12.12 7.21
C SER A 256 -2.30 12.46 8.17
N ARG A 257 -1.39 13.37 7.77
CA ARG A 257 -0.31 13.87 8.63
C ARG A 257 -0.90 14.58 9.87
N ALA A 258 -1.83 15.49 9.66
CA ALA A 258 -2.47 16.25 10.73
C ALA A 258 -3.24 15.33 11.70
N ALA A 259 -4.05 14.39 11.20
CA ALA A 259 -4.79 13.43 12.01
C ALA A 259 -3.85 12.53 12.84
N THR A 260 -2.74 12.07 12.25
CA THR A 260 -1.73 11.27 12.96
C THR A 260 -1.02 12.10 14.02
N ALA A 261 -0.60 13.31 13.72
CA ALA A 261 0.02 14.22 14.69
C ALA A 261 -0.90 14.50 15.88
N LYS A 262 -2.20 14.72 15.63
CA LYS A 262 -3.22 14.88 16.68
C LYS A 262 -3.31 13.63 17.57
N LEU A 263 -3.36 12.42 16.99
CA LEU A 263 -3.39 11.17 17.74
C LEU A 263 -2.12 11.00 18.60
N LEU A 264 -0.95 11.29 18.04
CA LEU A 264 0.33 11.23 18.74
C LEU A 264 0.40 12.24 19.89
N ALA A 265 -0.07 13.47 19.69
CA ALA A 265 -0.15 14.48 20.75
C ALA A 265 -1.09 14.06 21.90
N GLN A 266 -2.20 13.40 21.60
CA GLN A 266 -3.16 12.93 22.59
C GLN A 266 -2.69 11.68 23.38
N ARG A 267 -2.03 10.76 22.70
CA ARG A 267 -1.66 9.44 23.26
C ARG A 267 -0.20 9.36 23.70
N GLY A 268 0.71 10.10 23.06
CA GLY A 268 2.15 10.02 23.27
C GLY A 268 2.66 8.59 23.12
N SER A 269 3.66 8.22 23.91
CA SER A 269 4.21 6.84 23.93
C SER A 269 3.20 5.78 24.34
N ARG A 270 2.08 6.14 24.98
CA ARG A 270 1.01 5.20 25.35
C ARG A 270 0.36 4.54 24.14
N LEU A 271 0.38 5.21 22.96
CA LEU A 271 -0.13 4.65 21.70
C LEU A 271 0.51 3.29 21.40
N PHE A 272 1.81 3.14 21.70
CA PHE A 272 2.59 1.95 21.33
C PHE A 272 2.74 0.91 22.47
N ARG A 273 2.09 1.14 23.62
CA ARG A 273 2.21 0.22 24.78
C ARG A 273 1.30 -0.99 24.72
N HIS A 274 0.17 -0.87 24.01
CA HIS A 274 -0.84 -1.91 23.91
C HIS A 274 -1.30 -2.08 22.46
N SER A 275 -1.73 -3.28 22.13
CA SER A 275 -2.40 -3.51 20.83
C SER A 275 -3.66 -2.65 20.71
N GLY A 276 -3.91 -2.11 19.52
CA GLY A 276 -5.08 -1.27 19.27
C GLY A 276 -5.25 -0.91 17.80
N ILE A 277 -6.48 -0.62 17.41
CA ILE A 277 -6.82 -0.11 16.07
C ILE A 277 -7.32 1.33 16.24
N HIS A 278 -6.72 2.24 15.50
CA HIS A 278 -6.99 3.68 15.55
C HIS A 278 -7.44 4.18 14.20
N TYR A 279 -8.69 4.59 14.11
CA TYR A 279 -9.24 5.22 12.90
C TYR A 279 -8.86 6.70 12.89
N LEU A 280 -8.26 7.15 11.80
CA LEU A 280 -7.84 8.53 11.59
C LEU A 280 -8.86 9.20 10.67
N GLU A 281 -9.73 10.01 11.24
CA GLU A 281 -10.70 10.82 10.47
C GLU A 281 -9.95 11.94 9.75
N LEU A 282 -10.01 11.93 8.41
CA LEU A 282 -9.39 12.93 7.56
C LEU A 282 -10.36 14.08 7.33
N GLN A 283 -9.89 15.30 7.57
CA GLN A 283 -10.65 16.55 7.37
C GLN A 283 -10.45 17.12 5.99
#